data_ab05e13c4e218feb1afcee17aaab105d
#
_entry.id   ab05e13c4e218feb1afcee17aaab105d
#
_cell.length_a   1.000
_cell.length_b   1.000
_cell.length_c   1.000
_cell.angle_alpha   90.00
_cell.angle_beta   90.00
_cell.angle_gamma   90.00
#
_symmetry.space_group_name_H-M   'P 1'
#
loop_
_entity.id
_entity.type
_entity.pdbx_description
1 polymer ?
#
loop_
_entity_poly.entity_id
_entity_poly.type
_entity_poly.pdbx_seq_one_letter_code
_entity_poly.pdbx_strand_id
1 'polypeptide(L)'
;MPSSAHQLLMAGVTSARDLGAPLDATIRVRDRINKGEIPGPTMYMSGPFLQHKPYPGTEAFRWGINGVIDARAKVDKLANAGVDCIKLIDHDEMTFDEVKAIVDQAHKRNLKVVGHSHRPEEIRIGLKAGVDNFEHTGLSSAPEYTEDIIAMIKERTAQMNKGPLFWTPTVEGLYNYEYLRDNPEKLDGDCWHLGLPDDIIADIQSSLRYPGRMPYFQLTPIRKPTLEKKINQLKDAGVVLLIGTDSGIPMKFHCQSTWNELDVWVNEFKMDATYAIKAATYWPAKMMGVDDKYGTISEGKYADIITVKGDVLRHIALLQNVDMVMKHGKVVKGFLP
;
A
#
# COMPACT_ATOMS: atom_id res chain seq x y z
N MET A 1 -14.92 4.45 3.38
CA MET A 1 -14.16 3.31 3.94
C MET A 1 -14.92 1.98 3.98
N PRO A 2 -16.17 1.84 4.51
CA PRO A 2 -16.87 0.53 4.45
C PRO A 2 -17.04 -0.01 3.03
N SER A 3 -17.43 0.82 2.06
CA SER A 3 -17.56 0.45 0.65
C SER A 3 -16.22 -0.02 0.06
N SER A 4 -15.14 0.72 0.30
CA SER A 4 -13.79 0.36 -0.14
C SER A 4 -13.33 -0.98 0.45
N ALA A 5 -13.59 -1.22 1.73
CA ALA A 5 -13.26 -2.47 2.40
C ALA A 5 -14.09 -3.65 1.84
N HIS A 6 -15.38 -3.42 1.54
CA HIS A 6 -16.21 -4.43 0.90
C HIS A 6 -15.72 -4.75 -0.52
N GLN A 7 -15.38 -3.74 -1.31
CA GLN A 7 -14.79 -3.94 -2.65
C GLN A 7 -13.50 -4.75 -2.61
N LEU A 8 -12.58 -4.43 -1.68
CA LEU A 8 -11.34 -5.21 -1.47
C LEU A 8 -11.64 -6.68 -1.16
N LEU A 9 -12.56 -6.94 -0.23
CA LEU A 9 -12.91 -8.31 0.16
C LEU A 9 -13.49 -9.08 -1.01
N MET A 10 -14.40 -8.48 -1.80
CA MET A 10 -15.01 -9.11 -2.99
C MET A 10 -13.98 -9.35 -4.10
N ALA A 11 -12.90 -8.57 -4.15
CA ALA A 11 -11.76 -8.79 -5.05
C ALA A 11 -10.74 -9.84 -4.53
N GLY A 12 -10.99 -10.44 -3.37
CA GLY A 12 -10.12 -11.48 -2.80
C GLY A 12 -9.03 -10.97 -1.85
N VAL A 13 -9.05 -9.69 -1.51
CA VAL A 13 -8.13 -9.13 -0.51
C VAL A 13 -8.68 -9.42 0.88
N THR A 14 -8.08 -10.35 1.60
CA THR A 14 -8.53 -10.78 2.94
C THR A 14 -7.87 -10.03 4.09
N SER A 15 -6.74 -9.37 3.85
CA SER A 15 -6.06 -8.46 4.79
C SER A 15 -5.54 -7.25 4.03
N ALA A 16 -5.67 -6.06 4.61
CA ALA A 16 -5.22 -4.81 4.01
C ALA A 16 -4.67 -3.83 5.07
N ARG A 17 -3.79 -2.95 4.63
CA ARG A 17 -3.21 -1.86 5.42
C ARG A 17 -3.68 -0.53 4.87
N ASP A 18 -4.23 0.34 5.73
CA ASP A 18 -4.56 1.73 5.43
C ASP A 18 -3.46 2.63 6.01
N LEU A 19 -2.89 3.49 5.18
CA LEU A 19 -1.73 4.30 5.51
C LEU A 19 -2.02 5.80 5.57
N GLY A 20 -3.26 6.20 5.85
CA GLY A 20 -3.54 7.61 6.05
C GLY A 20 -5.02 7.97 6.12
N ALA A 21 -5.53 8.10 7.35
CA ALA A 21 -6.93 8.45 7.57
C ALA A 21 -7.14 9.13 8.93
N PRO A 22 -8.29 9.80 9.15
CA PRO A 22 -8.65 10.36 10.47
C PRO A 22 -8.69 9.27 11.54
N LEU A 23 -7.97 9.47 12.66
CA LEU A 23 -7.68 8.43 13.65
C LEU A 23 -8.94 7.73 14.18
N ASP A 24 -9.83 8.47 14.84
CA ASP A 24 -10.97 7.88 15.57
C ASP A 24 -11.98 7.20 14.64
N ALA A 25 -12.26 7.82 13.48
CA ALA A 25 -13.19 7.29 12.50
C ALA A 25 -12.68 5.98 11.92
N THR A 26 -11.38 5.93 11.61
CA THR A 26 -10.74 4.78 10.98
C THR A 26 -10.64 3.60 11.94
N ILE A 27 -10.23 3.84 13.19
CA ILE A 27 -10.17 2.80 14.22
C ILE A 27 -11.55 2.19 14.47
N ARG A 28 -12.60 3.02 14.60
CA ARG A 28 -13.97 2.50 14.76
C ARG A 28 -14.41 1.60 13.61
N VAL A 29 -14.09 1.97 12.36
CA VAL A 29 -14.46 1.14 11.19
C VAL A 29 -13.63 -0.14 11.16
N ARG A 30 -12.32 -0.07 11.39
CA ARG A 30 -11.46 -1.26 11.53
C ARG A 30 -12.00 -2.24 12.55
N ASP A 31 -12.31 -1.76 13.74
CA ASP A 31 -12.77 -2.62 14.83
C ASP A 31 -14.11 -3.30 14.50
N ARG A 32 -15.02 -2.60 13.81
CA ARG A 32 -16.28 -3.17 13.35
C ARG A 32 -16.06 -4.23 12.27
N ILE A 33 -15.13 -3.99 11.33
CA ILE A 33 -14.75 -5.00 10.31
C ILE A 33 -14.13 -6.21 11.00
N ASN A 34 -13.17 -6.01 11.90
CA ASN A 34 -12.48 -7.09 12.58
C ASN A 34 -13.39 -7.90 13.52
N LYS A 35 -14.51 -7.31 14.00
CA LYS A 35 -15.59 -8.01 14.72
C LYS A 35 -16.59 -8.70 13.79
N GLY A 36 -16.49 -8.51 12.47
CA GLY A 36 -17.43 -9.06 11.50
C GLY A 36 -18.77 -8.33 11.40
N GLU A 37 -18.89 -7.13 11.96
CA GLU A 37 -20.10 -6.29 11.88
C GLU A 37 -20.24 -5.61 10.51
N ILE A 38 -19.15 -5.38 9.82
CA ILE A 38 -19.07 -4.80 8.48
C ILE A 38 -18.23 -5.75 7.60
N PRO A 39 -18.64 -6.05 6.36
CA PRO A 39 -17.82 -6.86 5.46
C PRO A 39 -16.53 -6.11 5.06
N GLY A 40 -15.41 -6.80 5.15
CA GLY A 40 -14.10 -6.25 4.78
C GLY A 40 -12.95 -7.18 5.12
N PRO A 41 -11.73 -6.86 4.65
CA PRO A 41 -10.51 -7.56 5.01
C PRO A 41 -10.16 -7.30 6.48
N THR A 42 -9.27 -8.11 7.08
CA THR A 42 -8.60 -7.71 8.33
C THR A 42 -7.82 -6.42 8.07
N MET A 43 -8.19 -5.36 8.77
CA MET A 43 -7.61 -4.04 8.55
C MET A 43 -6.50 -3.74 9.56
N TYR A 44 -5.40 -3.24 9.04
CA TYR A 44 -4.28 -2.64 9.78
C TYR A 44 -4.20 -1.16 9.45
N MET A 45 -3.90 -0.30 10.42
CA MET A 45 -4.04 1.14 10.29
C MET A 45 -2.82 1.89 10.80
N SER A 46 -2.42 2.95 10.07
CA SER A 46 -1.47 3.93 10.60
C SER A 46 -2.15 5.11 11.31
N GLY A 47 -3.42 5.35 11.03
CA GLY A 47 -4.03 6.64 11.37
C GLY A 47 -3.44 7.78 10.56
N PRO A 48 -3.38 9.00 11.09
CA PRO A 48 -2.83 10.16 10.40
C PRO A 48 -1.36 10.01 9.98
N PHE A 49 -0.99 10.60 8.86
CA PHE A 49 0.41 10.81 8.47
C PHE A 49 1.12 11.71 9.45
N LEU A 50 2.40 11.45 9.72
CA LEU A 50 3.29 12.39 10.38
C LEU A 50 4.15 13.11 9.34
N GLN A 51 4.15 14.45 9.35
CA GLN A 51 4.90 15.31 8.43
C GLN A 51 5.34 16.60 9.13
N HIS A 52 6.18 17.42 8.48
CA HIS A 52 6.62 18.69 9.08
C HIS A 52 5.42 19.62 9.30
N LYS A 53 4.70 19.94 8.24
CA LYS A 53 3.56 20.87 8.29
C LYS A 53 2.39 20.33 7.46
N PRO A 54 1.21 20.12 8.05
CA PRO A 54 0.04 19.67 7.31
C PRO A 54 -0.42 20.72 6.29
N TYR A 55 -0.95 20.24 5.17
CA TYR A 55 -1.60 21.14 4.22
C TYR A 55 -2.92 21.66 4.80
N PRO A 56 -3.28 22.92 4.54
CA PRO A 56 -4.52 23.50 5.04
C PRO A 56 -5.75 22.64 4.70
N GLY A 57 -6.61 22.37 5.70
CA GLY A 57 -7.81 21.56 5.53
C GLY A 57 -7.60 20.05 5.56
N THR A 58 -6.38 19.58 5.85
CA THR A 58 -6.06 18.14 5.90
C THR A 58 -5.68 17.66 7.31
N GLU A 59 -5.83 18.47 8.32
CA GLU A 59 -5.36 18.26 9.70
C GLU A 59 -6.00 17.02 10.36
N ALA A 60 -7.16 16.60 9.88
CA ALA A 60 -7.84 15.40 10.37
C ALA A 60 -7.03 14.12 10.13
N PHE A 61 -6.22 14.06 9.07
CA PHE A 61 -5.43 12.88 8.68
C PHE A 61 -3.93 13.20 8.41
N ARG A 62 -3.50 14.44 8.66
CA ARG A 62 -2.10 14.88 8.57
C ARG A 62 -1.72 15.61 9.85
N TRP A 63 -0.76 15.08 10.59
CA TRP A 63 -0.29 15.69 11.82
C TRP A 63 1.09 16.29 11.64
N GLY A 64 1.20 17.60 11.87
CA GLY A 64 2.47 18.32 11.84
C GLY A 64 3.38 17.90 12.98
N ILE A 65 4.68 17.96 12.79
CA ILE A 65 5.71 17.69 13.81
C ILE A 65 6.44 18.99 14.12
N ASN A 66 6.62 19.28 15.41
CA ASN A 66 7.29 20.46 15.90
C ASN A 66 8.30 20.06 16.98
N GLY A 67 9.46 19.56 16.54
CA GLY A 67 10.56 19.14 17.41
C GLY A 67 10.43 17.71 17.94
N VAL A 68 11.51 17.23 18.51
CA VAL A 68 11.71 15.84 18.98
C VAL A 68 10.70 15.44 20.06
N ILE A 69 10.34 16.33 20.97
CA ILE A 69 9.40 16.05 22.06
C ILE A 69 7.99 15.81 21.49
N ASP A 70 7.54 16.67 20.59
CA ASP A 70 6.26 16.55 19.91
C ASP A 70 6.20 15.29 19.04
N ALA A 71 7.27 14.97 18.33
CA ALA A 71 7.41 13.74 17.53
C ALA A 71 7.14 12.48 18.38
N ARG A 72 7.80 12.35 19.53
CA ARG A 72 7.59 11.22 20.45
C ARG A 72 6.16 11.17 21.01
N ALA A 73 5.63 12.33 21.43
CA ALA A 73 4.29 12.43 21.99
C ALA A 73 3.21 12.00 20.98
N LYS A 74 3.36 12.37 19.70
CA LYS A 74 2.42 11.97 18.64
C LYS A 74 2.49 10.48 18.33
N VAL A 75 3.68 9.90 18.31
CA VAL A 75 3.84 8.44 18.18
C VAL A 75 3.17 7.73 19.35
N ASP A 76 3.37 8.17 20.59
CA ASP A 76 2.71 7.59 21.76
C ASP A 76 1.19 7.73 21.69
N LYS A 77 0.68 8.87 21.22
CA LYS A 77 -0.76 9.08 21.02
C LYS A 77 -1.34 8.08 20.02
N LEU A 78 -0.67 7.88 18.88
CA LEU A 78 -1.07 6.90 17.87
C LEU A 78 -1.02 5.48 18.42
N ALA A 79 0.07 5.11 19.07
CA ALA A 79 0.25 3.80 19.69
C ALA A 79 -0.82 3.50 20.76
N ASN A 80 -1.14 4.48 21.61
CA ASN A 80 -2.18 4.35 22.63
C ASN A 80 -3.59 4.24 22.03
N ALA A 81 -3.82 4.81 20.85
CA ALA A 81 -5.06 4.64 20.10
C ALA A 81 -5.14 3.27 19.41
N GLY A 82 -4.06 2.48 19.40
CA GLY A 82 -4.03 1.13 18.86
C GLY A 82 -3.82 1.09 17.35
N VAL A 83 -3.01 2.00 16.77
CA VAL A 83 -2.56 1.87 15.39
C VAL A 83 -1.59 0.70 15.24
N ASP A 84 -1.45 0.17 14.04
CA ASP A 84 -0.64 -1.00 13.72
C ASP A 84 0.74 -0.64 13.15
N CYS A 85 0.90 0.59 12.66
CA CYS A 85 2.17 1.13 12.15
C CYS A 85 2.14 2.67 12.18
N ILE A 86 3.28 3.30 11.94
CA ILE A 86 3.42 4.76 11.79
C ILE A 86 3.71 5.08 10.34
N LYS A 87 3.04 6.08 9.76
CA LYS A 87 3.27 6.54 8.39
C LYS A 87 3.90 7.93 8.37
N LEU A 88 5.00 8.06 7.63
CA LEU A 88 5.67 9.33 7.33
C LEU A 88 5.37 9.77 5.90
N ILE A 89 5.19 11.06 5.71
CA ILE A 89 5.08 11.71 4.39
C ILE A 89 5.84 13.03 4.44
N ASP A 90 6.42 13.45 3.31
CA ASP A 90 7.20 14.69 3.19
C ASP A 90 8.24 14.82 4.33
N HIS A 91 8.80 13.70 4.75
CA HIS A 91 9.66 13.65 5.94
C HIS A 91 11.08 14.17 5.70
N ASP A 92 11.44 14.47 4.45
CA ASP A 92 12.62 15.26 4.10
C ASP A 92 12.50 16.75 4.46
N GLU A 93 11.27 17.22 4.79
CA GLU A 93 11.04 18.56 5.33
C GLU A 93 11.22 18.62 6.86
N MET A 94 11.26 17.47 7.54
CA MET A 94 11.59 17.37 8.96
C MET A 94 13.12 17.36 9.18
N THR A 95 13.54 17.73 10.37
CA THR A 95 14.94 17.51 10.76
C THR A 95 15.22 16.02 10.92
N PHE A 96 16.46 15.60 10.74
CA PHE A 96 16.87 14.22 10.99
C PHE A 96 16.51 13.75 12.40
N ASP A 97 16.70 14.62 13.40
CA ASP A 97 16.42 14.29 14.81
C ASP A 97 14.93 14.06 15.07
N GLU A 98 14.04 14.77 14.38
CA GLU A 98 12.58 14.54 14.44
C GLU A 98 12.22 13.18 13.83
N VAL A 99 12.70 12.89 12.61
CA VAL A 99 12.45 11.60 11.95
C VAL A 99 13.02 10.46 12.78
N LYS A 100 14.24 10.61 13.30
CA LYS A 100 14.89 9.62 14.17
C LYS A 100 14.10 9.39 15.46
N ALA A 101 13.58 10.45 16.07
CA ALA A 101 12.77 10.38 17.28
C ALA A 101 11.44 9.64 17.02
N ILE A 102 10.81 9.85 15.86
CA ILE A 102 9.60 9.10 15.45
C ILE A 102 9.93 7.62 15.33
N VAL A 103 10.98 7.27 14.58
CA VAL A 103 11.37 5.88 14.35
C VAL A 103 11.73 5.17 15.67
N ASP A 104 12.56 5.77 16.50
CA ASP A 104 12.96 5.19 17.79
C ASP A 104 11.77 4.99 18.72
N GLN A 105 10.86 5.96 18.78
CA GLN A 105 9.66 5.86 19.63
C GLN A 105 8.68 4.81 19.11
N ALA A 106 8.51 4.70 17.78
CA ALA A 106 7.69 3.68 17.16
C ALA A 106 8.25 2.26 17.46
N HIS A 107 9.54 2.06 17.25
CA HIS A 107 10.20 0.78 17.55
C HIS A 107 10.12 0.42 19.04
N LYS A 108 10.26 1.39 19.94
CA LYS A 108 10.06 1.20 21.39
C LYS A 108 8.62 0.74 21.72
N ARG A 109 7.65 1.14 20.90
CA ARG A 109 6.23 0.73 21.02
C ARG A 109 5.90 -0.50 20.16
N ASN A 110 6.92 -1.21 19.62
CA ASN A 110 6.79 -2.35 18.71
C ASN A 110 5.97 -2.06 17.44
N LEU A 111 6.00 -0.81 16.96
CA LEU A 111 5.37 -0.38 15.72
C LEU A 111 6.39 -0.26 14.61
N LYS A 112 6.05 -0.71 13.41
CA LYS A 112 6.82 -0.47 12.19
C LYS A 112 6.62 0.95 11.68
N VAL A 113 7.65 1.50 11.03
CA VAL A 113 7.59 2.81 10.39
C VAL A 113 7.62 2.66 8.88
N VAL A 114 6.67 3.32 8.22
CA VAL A 114 6.47 3.31 6.77
C VAL A 114 6.70 4.72 6.23
N GLY A 115 7.67 4.88 5.34
CA GLY A 115 8.03 6.16 4.74
C GLY A 115 7.54 6.31 3.31
N HIS A 116 7.14 7.51 2.89
CA HIS A 116 7.06 7.88 1.48
C HIS A 116 8.45 7.80 0.84
N SER A 117 8.51 7.64 -0.49
CA SER A 117 9.75 7.70 -1.25
C SER A 117 9.60 8.45 -2.57
N HIS A 118 8.87 9.55 -2.56
CA HIS A 118 8.68 10.38 -3.75
C HIS A 118 9.94 11.16 -4.12
N ARG A 119 10.70 11.58 -3.12
CA ARG A 119 11.95 12.35 -3.29
C ARG A 119 13.16 11.54 -2.80
N PRO A 120 14.32 11.67 -3.47
CA PRO A 120 15.54 10.98 -3.05
C PRO A 120 15.92 11.24 -1.59
N GLU A 121 15.66 12.44 -1.07
CA GLU A 121 16.00 12.79 0.29
C GLU A 121 15.13 12.10 1.34
N GLU A 122 13.86 11.83 1.04
CA GLU A 122 13.00 10.98 1.88
C GLU A 122 13.63 9.60 2.08
N ILE A 123 14.19 9.02 1.00
CA ILE A 123 14.86 7.72 1.07
C ILE A 123 16.12 7.81 1.95
N ARG A 124 16.96 8.83 1.73
CA ARG A 124 18.21 8.99 2.50
C ARG A 124 17.97 9.18 3.99
N ILE A 125 17.05 10.08 4.34
CA ILE A 125 16.70 10.34 5.74
C ILE A 125 16.04 9.11 6.36
N GLY A 126 15.10 8.48 5.66
CA GLY A 126 14.39 7.29 6.14
C GLY A 126 15.33 6.11 6.39
N LEU A 127 16.28 5.83 5.48
CA LEU A 127 17.29 4.78 5.66
C LEU A 127 18.19 5.04 6.88
N LYS A 128 18.68 6.27 7.02
CA LYS A 128 19.52 6.66 8.17
C LYS A 128 18.76 6.58 9.49
N ALA A 129 17.49 6.99 9.51
CA ALA A 129 16.66 6.95 10.70
C ALA A 129 16.24 5.53 11.08
N GLY A 130 16.16 4.59 10.11
CA GLY A 130 15.79 3.21 10.33
C GLY A 130 14.34 2.87 9.97
N VAL A 131 13.75 3.51 8.98
CA VAL A 131 12.44 3.18 8.40
C VAL A 131 12.42 1.72 7.95
N ASP A 132 11.31 1.02 8.19
CA ASP A 132 11.16 -0.43 7.93
C ASP A 132 10.65 -0.73 6.52
N ASN A 133 9.80 0.14 5.98
CA ASN A 133 9.20 -0.02 4.65
C ASN A 133 9.09 1.34 3.95
N PHE A 134 9.34 1.37 2.65
CA PHE A 134 9.06 2.52 1.80
C PHE A 134 7.89 2.26 0.86
N GLU A 135 7.13 3.32 0.58
CA GLU A 135 6.01 3.29 -0.37
C GLU A 135 6.38 4.07 -1.62
N HIS A 136 5.91 3.57 -2.76
CA HIS A 136 6.07 4.16 -4.09
C HIS A 136 7.48 4.01 -4.69
N THR A 137 7.60 4.34 -5.98
CA THR A 137 8.87 4.40 -6.73
C THR A 137 9.34 5.82 -6.97
N GLY A 138 8.67 6.79 -6.37
CA GLY A 138 8.92 8.22 -6.53
C GLY A 138 8.23 8.87 -7.73
N LEU A 139 8.13 10.19 -7.67
CA LEU A 139 7.58 11.04 -8.74
C LEU A 139 8.65 11.46 -9.74
N SER A 140 9.91 11.15 -9.47
CA SER A 140 11.04 11.57 -10.31
C SER A 140 10.95 10.97 -11.71
N SER A 141 11.22 11.79 -12.72
CA SER A 141 11.46 11.37 -14.10
C SER A 141 12.86 10.78 -14.31
N ALA A 142 13.72 10.80 -13.30
CA ALA A 142 15.03 10.15 -13.38
C ALA A 142 14.84 8.66 -13.73
N PRO A 143 15.62 8.12 -14.67
CA PRO A 143 15.44 6.76 -15.17
C PRO A 143 15.77 5.69 -14.11
N GLU A 144 16.46 6.07 -13.05
CA GLU A 144 16.98 5.17 -12.04
C GLU A 144 17.18 5.87 -10.69
N TYR A 145 17.35 5.10 -9.63
CA TYR A 145 17.89 5.59 -8.36
C TYR A 145 19.38 5.87 -8.52
N THR A 146 19.86 6.90 -7.83
CA THR A 146 21.28 7.30 -7.84
C THR A 146 22.14 6.26 -7.13
N GLU A 147 23.42 6.19 -7.50
CA GLU A 147 24.39 5.21 -6.95
C GLU A 147 24.49 5.29 -5.42
N ASP A 148 24.47 6.50 -4.84
CA ASP A 148 24.51 6.68 -3.40
C ASP A 148 23.28 6.10 -2.69
N ILE A 149 22.08 6.26 -3.25
CA ILE A 149 20.86 5.65 -2.70
C ILE A 149 20.95 4.12 -2.76
N ILE A 150 21.38 3.57 -3.88
CA ILE A 150 21.54 2.12 -4.02
C ILE A 150 22.60 1.59 -3.05
N ALA A 151 23.71 2.31 -2.85
CA ALA A 151 24.72 1.94 -1.86
C ALA A 151 24.16 1.93 -0.44
N MET A 152 23.38 2.95 -0.06
CA MET A 152 22.72 3.01 1.25
C MET A 152 21.70 1.87 1.44
N ILE A 153 20.93 1.55 0.41
CA ILE A 153 19.97 0.41 0.44
C ILE A 153 20.74 -0.90 0.66
N LYS A 154 21.80 -1.16 -0.11
CA LYS A 154 22.63 -2.36 0.03
C LYS A 154 23.27 -2.45 1.42
N GLU A 155 23.77 -1.35 1.97
CA GLU A 155 24.28 -1.31 3.33
C GLU A 155 23.18 -1.69 4.34
N ARG A 156 21.97 -1.14 4.19
CA ARG A 156 20.83 -1.44 5.08
C ARG A 156 20.37 -2.91 4.95
N THR A 157 20.29 -3.46 3.75
CA THR A 157 19.85 -4.84 3.53
C THR A 157 20.88 -5.88 3.96
N ALA A 158 22.17 -5.52 3.98
CA ALA A 158 23.23 -6.36 4.52
C ALA A 158 23.19 -6.50 6.07
N GLN A 159 22.45 -5.63 6.77
CA GLN A 159 22.34 -5.66 8.24
C GLN A 159 21.30 -6.71 8.68
N MET A 160 21.70 -7.98 8.68
CA MET A 160 20.83 -9.13 9.00
C MET A 160 20.06 -8.99 10.32
N ASN A 161 20.66 -8.35 11.32
CA ASN A 161 20.05 -8.12 12.63
C ASN A 161 18.87 -7.15 12.63
N LYS A 162 18.71 -6.35 11.57
CA LYS A 162 17.58 -5.42 11.41
C LYS A 162 16.39 -6.03 10.66
N GLY A 163 16.53 -7.27 10.20
CA GLY A 163 15.54 -7.91 9.33
C GLY A 163 15.45 -7.29 7.94
N PRO A 164 14.54 -7.75 7.09
CA PRO A 164 14.37 -7.25 5.72
C PRO A 164 14.04 -5.77 5.67
N LEU A 165 14.53 -5.07 4.65
CA LEU A 165 13.98 -3.80 4.21
C LEU A 165 12.86 -4.09 3.22
N PHE A 166 11.68 -3.52 3.46
CA PHE A 166 10.53 -3.71 2.59
C PHE A 166 10.27 -2.49 1.71
N TRP A 167 9.65 -2.72 0.54
CA TRP A 167 9.25 -1.66 -0.36
C TRP A 167 7.98 -2.01 -1.12
N THR A 168 7.03 -1.09 -1.19
CA THR A 168 5.73 -1.24 -1.85
C THR A 168 5.65 -0.28 -3.04
N PRO A 169 5.92 -0.71 -4.28
CA PRO A 169 6.10 0.20 -5.43
C PRO A 169 4.86 0.97 -5.88
N THR A 170 3.65 0.39 -5.78
CA THR A 170 2.35 1.00 -6.14
C THR A 170 2.29 1.54 -7.58
N VAL A 171 2.67 0.76 -8.56
CA VAL A 171 2.89 1.22 -9.94
C VAL A 171 1.69 1.09 -10.89
N GLU A 172 0.72 0.23 -10.58
CA GLU A 172 -0.38 -0.13 -11.50
C GLU A 172 -1.21 1.06 -11.96
N GLY A 173 -1.37 2.09 -11.12
CA GLY A 173 -2.19 3.24 -11.46
C GLY A 173 -1.73 3.99 -12.70
N LEU A 174 -0.43 3.96 -13.03
CA LEU A 174 0.09 4.57 -14.27
C LEU A 174 -0.34 3.77 -15.50
N TYR A 175 -0.39 2.44 -15.39
CA TYR A 175 -0.87 1.53 -16.44
C TYR A 175 -2.39 1.60 -16.57
N ASN A 176 -3.11 1.54 -15.46
CA ASN A 176 -4.56 1.61 -15.45
C ASN A 176 -5.10 2.94 -15.98
N TYR A 177 -4.42 4.05 -15.68
CA TYR A 177 -4.78 5.35 -16.22
C TYR A 177 -4.72 5.38 -17.77
N GLU A 178 -3.63 4.91 -18.37
CA GLU A 178 -3.50 4.84 -19.83
C GLU A 178 -4.57 3.91 -20.43
N TYR A 179 -4.76 2.75 -19.81
CA TYR A 179 -5.77 1.79 -20.26
C TYR A 179 -7.19 2.38 -20.25
N LEU A 180 -7.60 3.04 -19.16
CA LEU A 180 -8.92 3.64 -19.04
C LEU A 180 -9.09 4.89 -19.92
N ARG A 181 -8.03 5.65 -20.14
CA ARG A 181 -8.04 6.77 -21.12
C ARG A 181 -8.36 6.27 -22.53
N ASP A 182 -7.77 5.15 -22.90
CA ASP A 182 -7.91 4.57 -24.25
C ASP A 182 -9.15 3.68 -24.37
N ASN A 183 -9.76 3.25 -23.27
CA ASN A 183 -10.95 2.39 -23.18
C ASN A 183 -11.97 2.95 -22.15
N PRO A 184 -12.54 4.14 -22.37
CA PRO A 184 -13.37 4.82 -21.37
C PRO A 184 -14.64 4.05 -20.99
N GLU A 185 -15.14 3.16 -21.86
CA GLU A 185 -16.29 2.30 -21.58
C GLU A 185 -16.02 1.29 -20.43
N LYS A 186 -14.76 1.04 -20.08
CA LYS A 186 -14.41 0.19 -18.93
C LYS A 186 -14.71 0.82 -17.58
N LEU A 187 -15.00 2.11 -17.57
CA LEU A 187 -15.48 2.82 -16.39
C LEU A 187 -16.94 2.52 -16.04
N ASP A 188 -17.69 1.99 -16.99
CA ASP A 188 -19.06 1.54 -16.73
C ASP A 188 -19.12 0.18 -16.02
N GLY A 189 -17.93 -0.39 -15.69
CA GLY A 189 -17.81 -1.65 -14.95
C GLY A 189 -18.30 -1.53 -13.51
N ASP A 190 -19.09 -2.49 -13.07
CA ASP A 190 -19.83 -2.47 -11.80
C ASP A 190 -18.96 -2.58 -10.53
N CYS A 191 -17.73 -3.06 -10.63
CA CYS A 191 -17.00 -3.44 -9.42
C CYS A 191 -16.67 -2.25 -8.52
N TRP A 192 -16.28 -1.12 -9.07
CA TRP A 192 -15.91 0.06 -8.29
C TRP A 192 -17.12 0.92 -7.86
N HIS A 193 -18.29 0.69 -8.46
CA HIS A 193 -19.55 1.34 -8.05
C HIS A 193 -20.09 0.79 -6.73
N LEU A 194 -19.71 -0.43 -6.35
CA LEU A 194 -20.27 -1.15 -5.21
C LEU A 194 -20.20 -0.32 -3.92
N GLY A 195 -21.38 0.06 -3.42
CA GLY A 195 -21.54 0.81 -2.18
C GLY A 195 -21.17 2.29 -2.26
N LEU A 196 -20.94 2.85 -3.46
CA LEU A 196 -20.77 4.29 -3.65
C LEU A 196 -22.10 4.96 -3.99
N PRO A 197 -22.34 6.19 -3.49
CA PRO A 197 -23.46 7.04 -3.92
C PRO A 197 -23.32 7.49 -5.38
N ASP A 198 -24.44 7.73 -6.06
CA ASP A 198 -24.48 8.10 -7.47
C ASP A 198 -23.72 9.40 -7.79
N ASP A 199 -23.75 10.39 -6.90
CA ASP A 199 -23.02 11.65 -7.02
C ASP A 199 -21.50 11.44 -7.01
N ILE A 200 -21.01 10.53 -6.19
CA ILE A 200 -19.59 10.15 -6.14
C ILE A 200 -19.19 9.39 -7.42
N ILE A 201 -20.06 8.49 -7.89
CA ILE A 201 -19.83 7.77 -9.16
C ILE A 201 -19.73 8.77 -10.32
N ALA A 202 -20.66 9.71 -10.39
CA ALA A 202 -20.67 10.75 -11.42
C ALA A 202 -19.43 11.66 -11.35
N ASP A 203 -18.95 12.01 -10.15
CA ASP A 203 -17.75 12.81 -9.97
C ASP A 203 -16.50 12.06 -10.47
N ILE A 204 -16.34 10.77 -10.13
CA ILE A 204 -15.24 9.93 -10.61
C ILE A 204 -15.27 9.83 -12.14
N GLN A 205 -16.41 9.53 -12.75
CA GLN A 205 -16.57 9.46 -14.21
C GLN A 205 -16.25 10.80 -14.88
N SER A 206 -16.68 11.91 -14.28
CA SER A 206 -16.39 13.26 -14.73
C SER A 206 -14.89 13.58 -14.70
N SER A 207 -14.18 13.15 -13.65
CA SER A 207 -12.74 13.36 -13.50
C SER A 207 -11.93 12.73 -14.63
N LEU A 208 -12.40 11.60 -15.16
CA LEU A 208 -11.77 10.91 -16.29
C LEU A 208 -11.99 11.61 -17.63
N ARG A 209 -13.15 12.24 -17.81
CA ARG A 209 -13.43 13.05 -19.01
C ARG A 209 -12.58 14.33 -19.07
N TYR A 210 -12.04 14.75 -17.93
CA TYR A 210 -11.21 15.94 -17.80
C TYR A 210 -9.84 15.61 -17.17
N PRO A 211 -8.94 14.92 -17.90
CA PRO A 211 -7.64 14.47 -17.37
C PRO A 211 -6.77 15.61 -16.80
N GLY A 212 -7.00 16.87 -17.24
CA GLY A 212 -6.33 18.05 -16.69
C GLY A 212 -6.56 18.26 -15.18
N ARG A 213 -7.60 17.63 -14.60
CA ARG A 213 -7.86 17.61 -13.17
C ARG A 213 -7.00 16.60 -12.41
N MET A 214 -6.23 15.78 -13.11
CA MET A 214 -5.41 14.72 -12.55
C MET A 214 -3.92 14.92 -12.88
N PRO A 215 -3.27 15.97 -12.35
CA PRO A 215 -1.89 16.32 -12.70
C PRO A 215 -0.88 15.19 -12.43
N TYR A 216 -1.14 14.34 -11.44
CA TYR A 216 -0.32 13.18 -11.13
C TYR A 216 -0.17 12.24 -12.34
N PHE A 217 -1.24 12.01 -13.08
CA PHE A 217 -1.24 11.10 -14.23
C PHE A 217 -0.70 11.73 -15.52
N GLN A 218 -0.65 13.05 -15.60
CA GLN A 218 0.01 13.74 -16.71
C GLN A 218 1.51 13.41 -16.78
N LEU A 219 2.10 12.98 -15.67
CA LEU A 219 3.49 12.53 -15.61
C LEU A 219 3.68 11.08 -16.06
N THR A 220 2.61 10.35 -16.40
CA THR A 220 2.68 8.94 -16.80
C THR A 220 3.66 8.67 -17.93
N PRO A 221 3.66 9.43 -19.06
CA PRO A 221 4.60 9.18 -20.16
C PRO A 221 6.08 9.31 -19.77
N ILE A 222 6.37 10.10 -18.73
CA ILE A 222 7.73 10.34 -18.25
C ILE A 222 8.12 9.31 -17.18
N ARG A 223 7.19 8.93 -16.32
CA ARG A 223 7.44 8.05 -15.16
C ARG A 223 7.41 6.57 -15.51
N LYS A 224 6.39 6.13 -16.27
CA LYS A 224 6.16 4.72 -16.60
C LYS A 224 7.42 4.04 -17.18
N PRO A 225 8.16 4.64 -18.15
CA PRO A 225 9.37 4.03 -18.68
C PRO A 225 10.51 3.84 -17.67
N THR A 226 10.46 4.51 -16.52
CA THR A 226 11.52 4.40 -15.48
C THR A 226 11.28 3.29 -14.47
N LEU A 227 10.07 2.71 -14.44
CA LEU A 227 9.62 1.86 -13.33
C LEU A 227 10.37 0.52 -13.30
N GLU A 228 10.46 -0.17 -14.42
CA GLU A 228 11.10 -1.49 -14.49
C GLU A 228 12.55 -1.44 -13.98
N LYS A 229 13.32 -0.46 -14.43
CA LYS A 229 14.72 -0.29 -14.01
C LYS A 229 14.81 -0.02 -12.50
N LYS A 230 14.00 0.87 -11.96
CA LYS A 230 13.97 1.19 -10.52
C LYS A 230 13.61 -0.04 -9.67
N ILE A 231 12.62 -0.80 -10.10
CA ILE A 231 12.19 -2.03 -9.42
C ILE A 231 13.31 -3.07 -9.40
N ASN A 232 14.00 -3.26 -10.53
CA ASN A 232 15.13 -4.16 -10.61
C ASN A 232 16.30 -3.69 -9.72
N GLN A 233 16.60 -2.39 -9.68
CA GLN A 233 17.59 -1.85 -8.77
C GLN A 233 17.28 -2.15 -7.28
N LEU A 234 16.00 -2.02 -6.86
CA LEU A 234 15.58 -2.35 -5.50
C LEU A 234 15.76 -3.85 -5.19
N LYS A 235 15.35 -4.73 -6.13
CA LYS A 235 15.54 -6.19 -5.99
C LYS A 235 17.03 -6.54 -5.89
N ASP A 236 17.87 -6.01 -6.79
CA ASP A 236 19.30 -6.27 -6.85
C ASP A 236 20.03 -5.71 -5.61
N ALA A 237 19.44 -4.72 -4.97
CA ALA A 237 19.92 -4.19 -3.69
C ALA A 237 19.43 -4.99 -2.46
N GLY A 238 18.71 -6.11 -2.66
CA GLY A 238 18.26 -7.00 -1.60
C GLY A 238 16.97 -6.55 -0.88
N VAL A 239 16.22 -5.63 -1.46
CA VAL A 239 14.93 -5.19 -0.92
C VAL A 239 13.87 -6.28 -1.15
N VAL A 240 13.02 -6.50 -0.17
CA VAL A 240 11.83 -7.35 -0.30
C VAL A 240 10.65 -6.50 -0.78
N LEU A 241 10.20 -6.74 -2.00
CA LEU A 241 9.08 -6.02 -2.58
C LEU A 241 7.74 -6.56 -2.04
N LEU A 242 6.80 -5.65 -1.80
CA LEU A 242 5.43 -5.95 -1.37
C LEU A 242 4.42 -5.46 -2.41
N ILE A 243 3.36 -6.21 -2.60
CA ILE A 243 2.19 -5.73 -3.34
C ILE A 243 1.44 -4.73 -2.47
N GLY A 244 1.13 -3.59 -3.04
CA GLY A 244 0.26 -2.56 -2.49
C GLY A 244 -0.12 -1.58 -3.59
N THR A 245 -1.25 -0.91 -3.43
CA THR A 245 -1.90 -0.24 -4.56
C THR A 245 -2.00 1.27 -4.39
N ASP A 246 -2.05 1.77 -3.15
CA ASP A 246 -2.45 3.16 -2.88
C ASP A 246 -3.86 3.46 -3.42
N SER A 247 -4.79 2.46 -3.32
CA SER A 247 -6.17 2.61 -3.77
C SER A 247 -6.89 3.68 -2.96
N GLY A 248 -7.77 4.43 -3.66
CA GLY A 248 -8.46 5.60 -3.12
C GLY A 248 -8.00 6.90 -3.76
N ILE A 249 -6.85 6.93 -4.43
CA ILE A 249 -6.51 8.01 -5.36
C ILE A 249 -7.19 7.76 -6.72
N PRO A 250 -7.35 8.80 -7.56
CA PRO A 250 -7.98 8.64 -8.87
C PRO A 250 -7.39 7.46 -9.67
N MET A 251 -8.21 6.73 -10.39
CA MET A 251 -7.86 5.58 -11.25
C MET A 251 -7.35 4.33 -10.53
N LYS A 252 -7.31 4.32 -9.20
CA LYS A 252 -6.92 3.15 -8.40
C LYS A 252 -8.12 2.63 -7.62
N PHE A 253 -8.89 1.74 -8.25
CA PHE A 253 -10.12 1.20 -7.70
C PHE A 253 -9.86 -0.02 -6.81
N HIS A 254 -10.45 -0.03 -5.62
CA HIS A 254 -10.25 -1.08 -4.61
C HIS A 254 -10.59 -2.48 -5.11
N CYS A 255 -11.53 -2.62 -6.06
CA CYS A 255 -11.93 -3.91 -6.60
C CYS A 255 -10.95 -4.49 -7.63
N GLN A 256 -10.01 -3.69 -8.16
CA GLN A 256 -9.15 -4.16 -9.25
C GLN A 256 -7.65 -3.86 -9.06
N SER A 257 -7.29 -2.82 -8.32
CA SER A 257 -5.89 -2.37 -8.23
C SER A 257 -4.94 -3.45 -7.75
N THR A 258 -5.37 -4.36 -6.86
CA THR A 258 -4.49 -5.41 -6.33
C THR A 258 -4.11 -6.43 -7.40
N TRP A 259 -5.06 -6.93 -8.20
CA TRP A 259 -4.72 -7.85 -9.28
C TRP A 259 -4.01 -7.15 -10.43
N ASN A 260 -4.33 -5.87 -10.71
CA ASN A 260 -3.61 -5.06 -11.69
C ASN A 260 -2.14 -4.87 -11.31
N GLU A 261 -1.84 -4.63 -10.03
CA GLU A 261 -0.45 -4.51 -9.57
C GLU A 261 0.31 -5.81 -9.80
N LEU A 262 -0.29 -6.97 -9.49
CA LEU A 262 0.28 -8.29 -9.76
C LEU A 262 0.48 -8.52 -11.26
N ASP A 263 -0.48 -8.12 -12.08
CA ASP A 263 -0.43 -8.26 -13.55
C ASP A 263 0.72 -7.44 -14.13
N VAL A 264 0.87 -6.18 -13.71
CA VAL A 264 2.00 -5.32 -14.12
C VAL A 264 3.34 -5.94 -13.73
N TRP A 265 3.47 -6.46 -12.52
CA TRP A 265 4.72 -7.08 -12.10
C TRP A 265 5.10 -8.28 -12.96
N VAL A 266 4.15 -9.16 -13.25
CA VAL A 266 4.42 -10.40 -14.00
C VAL A 266 4.51 -10.12 -15.50
N ASN A 267 3.57 -9.37 -16.07
CA ASN A 267 3.47 -9.23 -17.52
C ASN A 267 4.29 -8.06 -18.08
N GLU A 268 4.49 -6.97 -17.32
CA GLU A 268 5.31 -5.84 -17.77
C GLU A 268 6.76 -5.96 -17.28
N PHE A 269 6.98 -6.21 -15.98
CA PHE A 269 8.34 -6.30 -15.40
C PHE A 269 8.94 -7.71 -15.45
N LYS A 270 8.24 -8.67 -16.04
CA LYS A 270 8.70 -10.06 -16.22
C LYS A 270 9.12 -10.74 -14.91
N MET A 271 8.47 -10.37 -13.82
CA MET A 271 8.71 -11.02 -12.53
C MET A 271 8.09 -12.42 -12.48
N ASP A 272 8.73 -13.30 -11.73
CA ASP A 272 8.19 -14.62 -11.43
C ASP A 272 6.84 -14.53 -10.71
N ALA A 273 5.83 -15.25 -11.19
CA ALA A 273 4.48 -15.20 -10.63
C ALA A 273 4.43 -15.71 -9.18
N THR A 274 5.29 -16.68 -8.81
CA THR A 274 5.39 -17.18 -7.44
C THR A 274 5.94 -16.10 -6.51
N TYR A 275 6.93 -15.32 -6.99
CA TYR A 275 7.46 -14.18 -6.24
C TYR A 275 6.37 -13.12 -6.04
N ALA A 276 5.62 -12.76 -7.10
CA ALA A 276 4.56 -11.77 -7.03
C ALA A 276 3.44 -12.19 -6.05
N ILE A 277 3.01 -13.46 -6.07
CA ILE A 277 2.03 -14.00 -5.12
C ILE A 277 2.58 -13.97 -3.68
N LYS A 278 3.84 -14.32 -3.44
CA LYS A 278 4.46 -14.20 -2.12
C LYS A 278 4.53 -12.74 -1.66
N ALA A 279 4.77 -11.79 -2.58
CA ALA A 279 4.76 -10.37 -2.30
C ALA A 279 3.35 -9.83 -1.96
N ALA A 280 2.29 -10.53 -2.36
CA ALA A 280 0.90 -10.22 -2.02
C ALA A 280 0.38 -10.97 -0.78
N THR A 281 1.12 -11.95 -0.25
CA THR A 281 0.62 -12.85 0.80
C THR A 281 1.61 -12.97 1.96
N TYR A 282 2.68 -13.74 1.79
CA TYR A 282 3.65 -14.06 2.83
C TYR A 282 4.43 -12.84 3.34
N TRP A 283 5.01 -12.07 2.41
CA TRP A 283 5.87 -10.96 2.79
C TRP A 283 5.14 -9.80 3.49
N PRO A 284 3.91 -9.38 3.07
CA PRO A 284 3.13 -8.40 3.84
C PRO A 284 2.81 -8.86 5.26
N ALA A 285 2.46 -10.15 5.45
CA ALA A 285 2.23 -10.71 6.78
C ALA A 285 3.51 -10.67 7.63
N LYS A 286 4.67 -10.99 7.03
CA LYS A 286 5.98 -10.91 7.67
C LYS A 286 6.36 -9.48 8.06
N MET A 287 6.13 -8.51 7.16
CA MET A 287 6.37 -7.10 7.42
C MET A 287 5.54 -6.59 8.61
N MET A 288 4.27 -7.00 8.69
CA MET A 288 3.37 -6.61 9.78
C MET A 288 3.59 -7.43 11.07
N GLY A 289 4.43 -8.47 11.05
CA GLY A 289 4.68 -9.34 12.20
C GLY A 289 3.49 -10.21 12.58
N VAL A 290 2.69 -10.62 11.58
CA VAL A 290 1.48 -11.45 11.73
C VAL A 290 1.55 -12.74 10.91
N ASP A 291 2.75 -13.12 10.52
CA ASP A 291 3.01 -14.30 9.69
C ASP A 291 2.80 -15.64 10.45
N ASP A 292 2.61 -15.58 11.74
CA ASP A 292 2.09 -16.68 12.56
C ASP A 292 0.59 -16.97 12.31
N LYS A 293 -0.15 -15.99 11.81
CA LYS A 293 -1.62 -16.05 11.61
C LYS A 293 -2.06 -16.01 10.16
N TYR A 294 -1.30 -15.35 9.27
CA TYR A 294 -1.66 -15.06 7.89
C TYR A 294 -0.52 -15.36 6.90
N GLY A 295 -0.80 -15.21 5.62
CA GLY A 295 0.18 -15.17 4.54
C GLY A 295 0.54 -16.51 3.90
N THR A 296 0.17 -17.63 4.53
CA THR A 296 0.35 -19.00 3.98
C THR A 296 -0.81 -19.90 4.37
N ILE A 297 -1.09 -20.90 3.57
CA ILE A 297 -2.03 -21.98 3.93
C ILE A 297 -1.24 -23.01 4.75
N SER A 298 -1.43 -22.98 6.06
CA SER A 298 -0.75 -23.84 7.01
C SER A 298 -1.64 -24.10 8.22
N GLU A 299 -1.50 -25.26 8.84
CA GLU A 299 -2.20 -25.60 10.08
C GLU A 299 -1.93 -24.55 11.17
N GLY A 300 -2.96 -24.20 11.93
CA GLY A 300 -2.89 -23.20 13.01
C GLY A 300 -3.07 -21.75 12.57
N LYS A 301 -3.11 -21.46 11.26
CA LYS A 301 -3.39 -20.12 10.73
C LYS A 301 -4.88 -19.91 10.41
N TYR A 302 -5.26 -18.65 10.32
CA TYR A 302 -6.62 -18.32 9.85
C TYR A 302 -6.84 -18.81 8.43
N ALA A 303 -8.00 -19.40 8.17
CA ALA A 303 -8.43 -19.80 6.84
C ALA A 303 -8.94 -18.56 6.06
N ASP A 304 -8.01 -17.75 5.62
CA ASP A 304 -8.21 -16.64 4.69
C ASP A 304 -7.73 -17.13 3.32
N ILE A 305 -8.66 -17.61 2.50
CA ILE A 305 -8.36 -18.37 1.28
C ILE A 305 -9.21 -17.84 0.13
N ILE A 306 -8.58 -17.65 -1.03
CA ILE A 306 -9.29 -17.41 -2.28
C ILE A 306 -9.13 -18.60 -3.23
N THR A 307 -10.12 -18.83 -4.08
CA THR A 307 -9.97 -19.73 -5.21
C THR A 307 -10.19 -19.00 -6.52
N VAL A 308 -9.44 -19.41 -7.53
CA VAL A 308 -9.51 -18.87 -8.88
C VAL A 308 -9.47 -20.06 -9.85
N LYS A 309 -10.39 -20.06 -10.81
CA LYS A 309 -10.43 -21.11 -11.84
C LYS A 309 -9.27 -20.93 -12.82
N GLY A 310 -8.42 -21.95 -12.91
CA GLY A 310 -7.28 -21.99 -13.82
C GLY A 310 -5.94 -21.90 -13.10
N ASP A 311 -4.87 -21.80 -13.88
CA ASP A 311 -3.48 -21.77 -13.40
C ASP A 311 -2.99 -20.32 -13.31
N VAL A 312 -3.07 -19.74 -12.12
CA VAL A 312 -2.65 -18.34 -11.87
C VAL A 312 -1.12 -18.14 -11.98
N LEU A 313 -0.32 -19.20 -11.87
CA LEU A 313 1.13 -19.09 -12.05
C LEU A 313 1.51 -18.92 -13.51
N ARG A 314 0.67 -19.43 -14.43
CA ARG A 314 0.84 -19.22 -15.87
C ARG A 314 0.12 -17.98 -16.38
N HIS A 315 -1.00 -17.62 -15.75
CA HIS A 315 -1.87 -16.54 -16.19
C HIS A 315 -2.32 -15.71 -14.99
N ILE A 316 -1.44 -14.81 -14.52
CA ILE A 316 -1.68 -14.04 -13.28
C ILE A 316 -2.95 -13.18 -13.36
N ALA A 317 -3.32 -12.69 -14.55
CA ALA A 317 -4.54 -11.92 -14.80
C ALA A 317 -5.85 -12.67 -14.47
N LEU A 318 -5.81 -14.01 -14.26
CA LEU A 318 -6.97 -14.77 -13.75
C LEU A 318 -7.41 -14.28 -12.37
N LEU A 319 -6.54 -13.64 -11.59
CA LEU A 319 -6.86 -13.03 -10.30
C LEU A 319 -7.89 -11.90 -10.38
N GLN A 320 -8.18 -11.36 -11.56
CA GLN A 320 -9.31 -10.45 -11.76
C GLN A 320 -10.67 -11.11 -11.45
N ASN A 321 -10.76 -12.43 -11.54
CA ASN A 321 -12.00 -13.22 -11.39
C ASN A 321 -11.83 -14.22 -10.24
N VAL A 322 -11.87 -13.72 -9.00
CA VAL A 322 -11.88 -14.57 -7.81
C VAL A 322 -13.24 -15.26 -7.68
N ASP A 323 -13.26 -16.59 -7.71
CA ASP A 323 -14.50 -17.39 -7.65
C ASP A 323 -15.02 -17.53 -6.22
N MET A 324 -14.14 -17.73 -5.24
CA MET A 324 -14.52 -17.87 -3.85
C MET A 324 -13.58 -17.06 -2.96
N VAL A 325 -14.14 -16.44 -1.94
CA VAL A 325 -13.39 -15.79 -0.85
C VAL A 325 -13.85 -16.39 0.48
N MET A 326 -12.90 -16.94 1.21
CA MET A 326 -13.07 -17.38 2.58
C MET A 326 -12.31 -16.43 3.52
N LYS A 327 -12.97 -15.97 4.55
CA LYS A 327 -12.44 -15.08 5.58
C LYS A 327 -12.65 -15.70 6.96
N HIS A 328 -11.54 -15.96 7.69
CA HIS A 328 -11.56 -16.64 8.99
C HIS A 328 -12.39 -17.93 9.00
N GLY A 329 -12.25 -18.75 7.93
CA GLY A 329 -12.99 -20.02 7.78
C GLY A 329 -14.44 -19.87 7.30
N LYS A 330 -14.94 -18.65 7.09
CA LYS A 330 -16.30 -18.39 6.61
C LYS A 330 -16.27 -17.95 5.14
N VAL A 331 -17.03 -18.62 4.28
CA VAL A 331 -17.21 -18.22 2.88
C VAL A 331 -18.02 -16.93 2.84
N VAL A 332 -17.47 -15.89 2.21
CA VAL A 332 -18.09 -14.56 2.07
C VAL A 332 -18.42 -14.23 0.61
N LYS A 333 -17.83 -14.95 -0.34
CA LYS A 333 -18.15 -14.88 -1.78
C LYS A 333 -18.03 -16.26 -2.38
N GLY A 334 -18.95 -16.60 -3.31
CA GLY A 334 -18.93 -17.89 -4.02
C GLY A 334 -19.36 -19.06 -3.14
N PHE A 335 -18.95 -20.26 -3.55
CA PHE A 335 -19.23 -21.52 -2.86
C PHE A 335 -17.95 -22.30 -2.68
N LEU A 336 -17.94 -23.23 -1.72
CA LEU A 336 -16.86 -24.21 -1.62
C LEU A 336 -16.87 -25.09 -2.89
N PRO A 337 -15.70 -25.35 -3.50
CA PRO A 337 -15.60 -26.20 -4.69
C PRO A 337 -15.95 -27.65 -4.40
#